data_1a7459b6e12198b6c5a5f764b55a6d80
#
_entry.id   1a7459b6e12198b6c5a5f764b55a6d80
#
_cell.length_a   1.000
_cell.length_b   1.000
_cell.length_c   1.000
_cell.angle_alpha   90.00
_cell.angle_beta   90.00
_cell.angle_gamma   90.00
#
_symmetry.space_group_name_H-M   'P 1'
#
loop_
_entity.id
_entity.type
_entity.pdbx_description
1 polymer ?
#
loop_
_entity_poly.entity_id
_entity_poly.type
_entity_poly.pdbx_seq_one_letter_code
_entity_poly.pdbx_strand_id
1 'polypeptide(L)'
;PSQAAAASASIPERASAGSRSPDHWRQLIADLDHDSYLVRERASAALAEGGAELIEPLSQAIERGSLETVIRGISLLRRMVWEGDRSTAKAARAALERLAEPQVSTAASHASTALYELAFLEEERAYQSFERLGGRYATGMVFLAGVPTNSVGAVVGKGWHGTDEDLEIFAHMSQLERLSFYGPRVDDQAVPYLTRLTGLKRLELYGTKISDEGIRRIQNALRSTEIEVRRGGLLGVGGTLNNPNCLINTVRPGSAADKAGVQPGDVVVECQGKPVADFKVLTDIIANYPGGDTVRLVVERGGVKVPLQVTLDEWE
;
A
#
# COMPACT_ATOMS: atom_id res chain seq x y z
N PRO A 1 -55.43 -15.96 -37.92
CA PRO A 1 -55.37 -14.54 -38.08
C PRO A 1 -54.47 -13.84 -37.11
N SER A 2 -53.65 -13.03 -37.60
CA SER A 2 -52.85 -11.96 -37.05
C SER A 2 -51.60 -12.36 -36.24
N GLN A 3 -50.51 -12.45 -37.01
CA GLN A 3 -49.15 -12.39 -36.56
C GLN A 3 -48.86 -10.95 -36.13
N ALA A 4 -48.40 -10.76 -34.87
CA ALA A 4 -47.75 -9.54 -34.47
C ALA A 4 -46.24 -9.77 -34.49
N ALA A 5 -45.54 -9.13 -35.43
CA ALA A 5 -44.11 -9.13 -35.56
C ALA A 5 -43.48 -8.29 -34.44
N ALA A 6 -42.64 -8.91 -33.58
CA ALA A 6 -41.82 -8.22 -32.64
C ALA A 6 -40.65 -7.56 -33.40
N ALA A 7 -40.64 -6.24 -33.44
CA ALA A 7 -39.51 -5.46 -33.95
C ALA A 7 -38.38 -5.52 -32.91
N SER A 8 -37.33 -6.22 -33.26
CA SER A 8 -36.04 -6.21 -32.51
C SER A 8 -35.40 -4.83 -32.69
N ALA A 9 -35.40 -4.03 -31.62
CA ALA A 9 -34.63 -2.78 -31.59
C ALA A 9 -33.15 -3.15 -31.42
N SER A 10 -32.39 -3.03 -32.48
CA SER A 10 -30.94 -3.11 -32.50
C SER A 10 -30.37 -1.94 -31.70
N ILE A 11 -29.66 -2.27 -30.64
CA ILE A 11 -28.81 -1.35 -29.88
C ILE A 11 -27.79 -0.78 -30.89
N PRO A 12 -27.63 0.55 -30.99
CA PRO A 12 -26.61 1.08 -31.90
C PRO A 12 -25.23 0.65 -31.37
N GLU A 13 -24.53 -0.07 -32.23
CA GLU A 13 -23.13 -0.43 -32.07
C GLU A 13 -22.32 0.84 -31.82
N ARG A 14 -21.61 0.89 -30.66
CA ARG A 14 -20.68 1.99 -30.34
C ARG A 14 -19.73 2.15 -31.52
N ALA A 15 -19.85 3.27 -32.23
CA ALA A 15 -18.97 3.60 -33.31
C ALA A 15 -17.53 3.48 -32.83
N SER A 16 -16.77 2.59 -33.43
CA SER A 16 -15.34 2.44 -33.22
C SER A 16 -14.71 3.83 -33.34
N ALA A 17 -13.95 4.26 -32.35
CA ALA A 17 -13.17 5.49 -32.35
C ALA A 17 -12.16 5.38 -33.51
N GLY A 18 -12.57 5.85 -34.71
CA GLY A 18 -11.68 6.00 -35.85
C GLY A 18 -10.56 6.93 -35.42
N SER A 19 -9.31 6.51 -35.63
CA SER A 19 -8.10 7.30 -35.46
C SER A 19 -8.32 8.70 -36.05
N ARG A 20 -8.57 9.71 -35.19
CA ARG A 20 -8.73 11.08 -35.65
C ARG A 20 -7.37 11.57 -36.17
N SER A 21 -7.35 12.23 -37.36
CA SER A 21 -6.09 12.65 -37.94
C SER A 21 -5.33 13.66 -37.06
N PRO A 22 -4.01 13.74 -37.17
CA PRO A 22 -3.21 14.74 -36.45
C PRO A 22 -3.67 16.18 -36.65
N ASP A 23 -4.22 16.48 -37.87
CA ASP A 23 -4.74 17.81 -38.18
C ASP A 23 -6.04 18.11 -37.43
N HIS A 24 -6.86 17.10 -37.20
CA HIS A 24 -8.07 17.26 -36.39
C HIS A 24 -7.72 17.65 -34.90
N TRP A 25 -6.72 17.00 -34.33
CA TRP A 25 -6.26 17.33 -32.97
C TRP A 25 -5.67 18.75 -32.90
N ARG A 26 -4.89 19.15 -33.91
CA ARG A 26 -4.33 20.51 -33.97
C ARG A 26 -5.43 21.58 -34.04
N GLN A 27 -6.49 21.33 -34.84
CA GLN A 27 -7.61 22.27 -34.88
C GLN A 27 -8.34 22.38 -33.54
N LEU A 28 -8.65 21.26 -32.89
CA LEU A 28 -9.30 21.27 -31.57
C LEU A 28 -8.44 21.96 -30.51
N ILE A 29 -7.12 21.77 -30.55
CA ILE A 29 -6.18 22.44 -29.64
C ILE A 29 -6.19 23.95 -29.90
N ALA A 30 -6.20 24.39 -31.17
CA ALA A 30 -6.31 25.81 -31.51
C ALA A 30 -7.64 26.40 -31.06
N ASP A 31 -8.73 25.64 -31.13
CA ASP A 31 -10.06 26.04 -30.69
C ASP A 31 -10.19 26.21 -29.15
N LEU A 32 -9.20 25.75 -28.37
CA LEU A 32 -9.17 26.02 -26.90
C LEU A 32 -9.04 27.51 -26.57
N ASP A 33 -8.49 28.30 -27.50
CA ASP A 33 -8.30 29.75 -27.34
C ASP A 33 -9.25 30.59 -28.22
N HIS A 34 -10.29 29.96 -28.77
CA HIS A 34 -11.24 30.64 -29.63
C HIS A 34 -12.05 31.70 -28.85
N ASP A 35 -12.37 32.85 -29.48
CA ASP A 35 -13.14 33.93 -28.86
C ASP A 35 -14.49 33.46 -28.26
N SER A 36 -15.16 32.56 -28.99
CA SER A 36 -16.45 32.02 -28.57
C SER A 36 -16.28 30.95 -27.47
N TYR A 37 -16.90 31.20 -26.32
CA TYR A 37 -16.97 30.24 -25.21
C TYR A 37 -17.49 28.85 -25.64
N LEU A 38 -18.55 28.82 -26.49
CA LEU A 38 -19.14 27.57 -26.95
C LEU A 38 -18.17 26.73 -27.79
N VAL A 39 -17.29 27.38 -28.55
CA VAL A 39 -16.27 26.69 -29.34
C VAL A 39 -15.21 26.09 -28.41
N ARG A 40 -14.74 26.85 -27.42
CA ARG A 40 -13.80 26.38 -26.42
C ARG A 40 -14.32 25.15 -25.65
N GLU A 41 -15.60 25.19 -25.22
CA GLU A 41 -16.22 24.07 -24.50
C GLU A 41 -16.34 22.82 -25.37
N ARG A 42 -16.75 22.98 -26.65
CA ARG A 42 -16.82 21.84 -27.60
C ARG A 42 -15.44 21.24 -27.86
N ALA A 43 -14.43 22.09 -28.03
CA ALA A 43 -13.06 21.66 -28.22
C ALA A 43 -12.56 20.87 -26.99
N SER A 44 -12.76 21.41 -25.79
CA SER A 44 -12.39 20.76 -24.52
C SER A 44 -13.09 19.40 -24.37
N ALA A 45 -14.38 19.31 -24.65
CA ALA A 45 -15.14 18.07 -24.58
C ALA A 45 -14.64 17.03 -25.60
N ALA A 46 -14.35 17.46 -26.83
CA ALA A 46 -13.84 16.60 -27.89
C ALA A 46 -12.41 16.09 -27.59
N LEU A 47 -11.54 16.94 -27.02
CA LEU A 47 -10.19 16.59 -26.60
C LEU A 47 -10.19 15.64 -25.39
N ALA A 48 -11.18 15.75 -24.52
CA ALA A 48 -11.32 14.83 -23.36
C ALA A 48 -11.61 13.37 -23.77
N GLU A 49 -12.10 13.15 -24.99
CA GLU A 49 -12.29 11.82 -25.59
C GLU A 49 -11.00 11.27 -26.24
N GLY A 50 -9.92 12.07 -26.27
CA GLY A 50 -8.64 11.69 -26.87
C GLY A 50 -7.84 10.79 -25.94
N GLY A 51 -6.99 9.94 -26.54
CA GLY A 51 -6.09 9.03 -25.84
C GLY A 51 -4.68 9.60 -25.64
N ALA A 52 -3.74 8.70 -25.41
CA ALA A 52 -2.34 9.04 -25.18
C ALA A 52 -1.68 9.83 -26.31
N GLU A 53 -2.15 9.66 -27.56
CA GLU A 53 -1.67 10.37 -28.74
C GLU A 53 -1.88 11.89 -28.69
N LEU A 54 -2.84 12.35 -27.87
CA LEU A 54 -3.13 13.77 -27.70
C LEU A 54 -2.15 14.47 -26.73
N ILE A 55 -1.53 13.74 -25.83
CA ILE A 55 -0.77 14.31 -24.70
C ILE A 55 0.39 15.18 -25.18
N GLU A 56 1.17 14.70 -26.12
CA GLU A 56 2.34 15.44 -26.63
C GLU A 56 1.95 16.70 -27.41
N PRO A 57 1.01 16.67 -28.41
CA PRO A 57 0.52 17.88 -29.06
C PRO A 57 -0.08 18.90 -28.08
N LEU A 58 -0.81 18.43 -27.06
CA LEU A 58 -1.42 19.30 -26.05
C LEU A 58 -0.35 19.95 -25.16
N SER A 59 0.68 19.21 -24.75
CA SER A 59 1.78 19.72 -23.96
C SER A 59 2.55 20.82 -24.68
N GLN A 60 2.84 20.63 -25.98
CA GLN A 60 3.49 21.65 -26.80
C GLN A 60 2.64 22.92 -26.94
N ALA A 61 1.32 22.78 -27.05
CA ALA A 61 0.42 23.90 -27.08
C ALA A 61 0.36 24.67 -25.75
N ILE A 62 0.41 23.96 -24.63
CA ILE A 62 0.45 24.55 -23.26
C ILE A 62 1.73 25.39 -23.09
N GLU A 63 2.88 24.91 -23.53
CA GLU A 63 4.17 25.62 -23.41
C GLU A 63 4.18 26.97 -24.12
N ARG A 64 3.46 27.11 -25.23
CA ARG A 64 3.52 28.28 -26.13
C ARG A 64 2.21 29.05 -26.20
N GLY A 65 1.17 28.54 -25.59
CA GLY A 65 -0.19 29.05 -25.74
C GLY A 65 -0.50 30.24 -24.86
N SER A 66 -1.71 30.78 -25.07
CA SER A 66 -2.29 31.79 -24.20
C SER A 66 -2.62 31.22 -22.81
N LEU A 67 -3.00 32.10 -21.89
CA LEU A 67 -3.48 31.70 -20.57
C LEU A 67 -4.67 30.74 -20.64
N GLU A 68 -5.60 30.95 -21.59
CA GLU A 68 -6.77 30.08 -21.80
C GLU A 68 -6.35 28.68 -22.25
N THR A 69 -5.42 28.58 -23.21
CA THR A 69 -4.84 27.30 -23.64
C THR A 69 -4.14 26.58 -22.50
N VAL A 70 -3.38 27.29 -21.66
CA VAL A 70 -2.70 26.74 -20.48
C VAL A 70 -3.70 26.14 -19.50
N ILE A 71 -4.69 26.92 -19.09
CA ILE A 71 -5.69 26.49 -18.08
C ILE A 71 -6.47 25.27 -18.58
N ARG A 72 -6.99 25.32 -19.81
CA ARG A 72 -7.79 24.23 -20.38
C ARG A 72 -6.96 22.98 -20.67
N GLY A 73 -5.77 23.19 -21.21
CA GLY A 73 -4.85 22.09 -21.51
C GLY A 73 -4.42 21.33 -20.25
N ILE A 74 -4.05 22.04 -19.19
CA ILE A 74 -3.69 21.41 -17.91
C ILE A 74 -4.89 20.72 -17.27
N SER A 75 -6.09 21.31 -17.35
CA SER A 75 -7.31 20.63 -16.88
C SER A 75 -7.58 19.33 -17.64
N LEU A 76 -7.34 19.31 -18.96
CA LEU A 76 -7.46 18.09 -19.77
C LEU A 76 -6.40 17.03 -19.36
N LEU A 77 -5.14 17.41 -19.20
CA LEU A 77 -4.11 16.48 -18.75
C LEU A 77 -4.43 15.91 -17.36
N ARG A 78 -4.89 16.76 -16.42
CA ARG A 78 -5.33 16.33 -15.09
C ARG A 78 -6.48 15.32 -15.19
N ARG A 79 -7.47 15.58 -16.04
CA ARG A 79 -8.58 14.67 -16.28
C ARG A 79 -8.11 13.33 -16.84
N MET A 80 -7.15 13.34 -17.79
CA MET A 80 -6.55 12.13 -18.37
C MET A 80 -5.78 11.30 -17.30
N VAL A 81 -5.14 11.95 -16.32
CA VAL A 81 -4.54 11.24 -15.18
C VAL A 81 -5.61 10.52 -14.35
N TRP A 82 -6.77 11.16 -14.14
CA TRP A 82 -7.80 10.68 -13.23
C TRP A 82 -8.76 9.66 -13.84
N GLU A 83 -9.15 9.85 -15.11
CA GLU A 83 -10.18 9.09 -15.82
C GLU A 83 -9.62 8.18 -16.92
N GLY A 84 -8.38 8.39 -17.36
CA GLY A 84 -7.74 7.65 -18.45
C GLY A 84 -7.39 6.20 -18.06
N ASP A 85 -7.16 5.37 -19.08
CA ASP A 85 -6.55 4.06 -18.87
C ASP A 85 -5.12 4.21 -18.30
N ARG A 86 -4.56 3.10 -17.78
CA ARG A 86 -3.24 3.11 -17.09
C ARG A 86 -2.12 3.74 -17.94
N SER A 87 -2.13 3.54 -19.25
CA SER A 87 -1.10 4.09 -20.15
C SER A 87 -1.27 5.58 -20.36
N THR A 88 -2.49 6.02 -20.61
CA THR A 88 -2.87 7.43 -20.78
C THR A 88 -2.63 8.21 -19.48
N ALA A 89 -3.06 7.68 -18.34
CA ALA A 89 -2.85 8.31 -17.04
C ALA A 89 -1.36 8.51 -16.72
N LYS A 90 -0.53 7.48 -16.97
CA LYS A 90 0.92 7.57 -16.78
C LYS A 90 1.57 8.62 -17.68
N ALA A 91 1.20 8.65 -18.96
CA ALA A 91 1.75 9.60 -19.92
C ALA A 91 1.31 11.04 -19.60
N ALA A 92 0.04 11.25 -19.22
CA ALA A 92 -0.47 12.56 -18.85
C ALA A 92 0.20 13.10 -17.56
N ARG A 93 0.44 12.23 -16.56
CA ARG A 93 1.19 12.60 -15.36
C ARG A 93 2.62 13.02 -15.71
N ALA A 94 3.34 12.24 -16.51
CA ALA A 94 4.69 12.58 -16.94
C ALA A 94 4.73 13.92 -17.72
N ALA A 95 3.68 14.24 -18.47
CA ALA A 95 3.55 15.53 -19.14
C ALA A 95 3.35 16.68 -18.15
N LEU A 96 2.49 16.51 -17.14
CA LEU A 96 2.33 17.51 -16.06
C LEU A 96 3.63 17.72 -15.26
N GLU A 97 4.37 16.65 -14.97
CA GLU A 97 5.65 16.72 -14.27
C GLU A 97 6.69 17.51 -15.08
N ARG A 98 6.81 17.26 -16.39
CA ARG A 98 7.69 18.04 -17.27
C ARG A 98 7.30 19.52 -17.33
N LEU A 99 6.00 19.81 -17.45
CA LEU A 99 5.48 21.18 -17.47
C LEU A 99 5.71 21.92 -16.15
N ALA A 100 5.75 21.18 -15.03
CA ALA A 100 5.97 21.72 -13.69
C ALA A 100 7.47 21.94 -13.35
N GLU A 101 8.39 21.46 -14.21
CA GLU A 101 9.84 21.69 -13.99
C GLU A 101 10.16 23.17 -13.80
N PRO A 102 11.20 23.52 -13.01
CA PRO A 102 11.37 24.87 -12.47
C PRO A 102 11.73 25.90 -13.54
N GLN A 103 10.75 26.29 -14.30
CA GLN A 103 10.74 27.50 -15.13
C GLN A 103 9.68 28.44 -14.55
N VAL A 104 10.04 29.70 -14.37
CA VAL A 104 9.06 30.71 -13.93
C VAL A 104 8.11 30.97 -15.10
N SER A 105 7.10 30.13 -15.25
CA SER A 105 6.07 30.24 -16.28
C SER A 105 4.67 29.99 -15.70
N THR A 106 3.67 30.56 -16.34
CA THR A 106 2.27 30.33 -15.99
C THR A 106 1.92 28.84 -16.11
N ALA A 107 2.43 28.15 -17.13
CA ALA A 107 2.20 26.72 -17.34
C ALA A 107 2.78 25.89 -16.17
N ALA A 108 4.00 26.21 -15.72
CA ALA A 108 4.63 25.50 -14.60
C ALA A 108 3.85 25.68 -13.30
N SER A 109 3.34 26.87 -13.01
CA SER A 109 2.52 27.14 -11.82
C SER A 109 1.22 26.34 -11.84
N HIS A 110 0.50 26.34 -12.97
CA HIS A 110 -0.75 25.57 -13.12
C HIS A 110 -0.52 24.07 -13.12
N ALA A 111 0.57 23.57 -13.75
CA ALA A 111 0.91 22.15 -13.73
C ALA A 111 1.26 21.66 -12.31
N SER A 112 2.03 22.46 -11.54
CA SER A 112 2.34 22.17 -10.15
C SER A 112 1.08 22.12 -9.27
N THR A 113 0.16 23.05 -9.48
CA THR A 113 -1.13 23.05 -8.78
C THR A 113 -1.94 21.81 -9.11
N ALA A 114 -2.02 21.44 -10.41
CA ALA A 114 -2.74 20.24 -10.83
C ALA A 114 -2.14 18.95 -10.23
N LEU A 115 -0.81 18.85 -10.17
CA LEU A 115 -0.13 17.71 -9.52
C LEU A 115 -0.41 17.66 -8.01
N TYR A 116 -0.44 18.80 -7.34
CA TYR A 116 -0.79 18.87 -5.92
C TYR A 116 -2.25 18.43 -5.67
N GLU A 117 -3.19 18.90 -6.48
CA GLU A 117 -4.59 18.47 -6.39
C GLU A 117 -4.76 16.98 -6.65
N LEU A 118 -4.03 16.42 -7.66
CA LEU A 118 -4.03 14.99 -7.95
C LEU A 118 -3.48 14.19 -6.77
N ALA A 119 -2.37 14.61 -6.18
CA ALA A 119 -1.78 13.93 -5.02
C ALA A 119 -2.76 13.88 -3.84
N PHE A 120 -3.48 14.98 -3.59
CA PHE A 120 -4.50 15.02 -2.54
C PHE A 120 -5.66 14.05 -2.81
N LEU A 121 -6.17 14.01 -4.04
CA LEU A 121 -7.24 13.10 -4.43
C LEU A 121 -6.80 11.62 -4.39
N GLU A 122 -5.55 11.34 -4.79
CA GLU A 122 -4.97 10.00 -4.71
C GLU A 122 -4.78 9.55 -3.27
N GLU A 123 -4.34 10.45 -2.40
CA GLU A 123 -4.22 10.17 -0.97
C GLU A 123 -5.58 9.83 -0.36
N GLU A 124 -6.61 10.65 -0.62
CA GLU A 124 -7.97 10.36 -0.12
C GLU A 124 -8.51 9.03 -0.64
N ARG A 125 -8.32 8.74 -1.93
CA ARG A 125 -8.68 7.44 -2.53
C ARG A 125 -7.92 6.28 -1.89
N ALA A 126 -6.64 6.47 -1.58
CA ALA A 126 -5.81 5.46 -0.92
C ALA A 126 -6.36 5.12 0.47
N TYR A 127 -6.69 6.12 1.29
CA TYR A 127 -7.30 5.92 2.60
C TYR A 127 -8.64 5.18 2.51
N GLN A 128 -9.54 5.61 1.62
CA GLN A 128 -10.84 4.95 1.41
C GLN A 128 -10.68 3.51 0.89
N SER A 129 -9.71 3.27 0.02
CA SER A 129 -9.44 1.92 -0.51
C SER A 129 -8.87 1.02 0.57
N PHE A 130 -7.97 1.53 1.42
CA PHE A 130 -7.40 0.80 2.53
C PHE A 130 -8.49 0.28 3.50
N GLU A 131 -9.41 1.14 3.89
CA GLU A 131 -10.55 0.75 4.76
C GLU A 131 -11.46 -0.28 4.07
N ARG A 132 -11.81 -0.04 2.82
CA ARG A 132 -12.66 -0.94 2.04
C ARG A 132 -12.03 -2.33 1.85
N LEU A 133 -10.71 -2.40 1.73
CA LEU A 133 -9.95 -3.65 1.64
C LEU A 133 -9.74 -4.34 3.00
N GLY A 134 -10.31 -3.80 4.08
CA GLY A 134 -10.24 -4.38 5.42
C GLY A 134 -8.97 -4.03 6.19
N GLY A 135 -8.26 -2.99 5.76
CA GLY A 135 -7.18 -2.41 6.52
C GLY A 135 -7.66 -1.70 7.78
N ARG A 136 -6.81 -1.61 8.78
CA ARG A 136 -7.10 -0.94 10.06
C ARG A 136 -6.06 0.11 10.36
N TYR A 137 -6.49 1.26 10.91
CA TYR A 137 -5.56 2.24 11.46
C TYR A 137 -5.19 1.86 12.88
N ALA A 138 -3.93 2.04 13.22
CA ALA A 138 -3.45 1.95 14.58
C ALA A 138 -2.89 3.30 14.99
N THR A 139 -3.56 3.96 15.91
CA THR A 139 -3.00 5.11 16.63
C THR A 139 -2.26 4.59 17.85
N GLY A 140 -1.00 4.95 18.01
CA GLY A 140 -0.23 4.51 19.15
C GLY A 140 1.04 5.34 19.34
N MET A 141 1.55 5.35 20.56
CA MET A 141 2.88 5.87 20.81
C MET A 141 3.92 4.91 20.24
N VAL A 142 4.79 5.41 19.39
CA VAL A 142 6.02 4.74 18.95
C VAL A 142 7.19 5.45 19.63
N PHE A 143 8.13 4.67 20.12
CA PHE A 143 9.38 5.24 20.63
C PHE A 143 10.38 5.31 19.47
N LEU A 144 10.55 6.50 18.89
CA LEU A 144 11.57 6.77 17.89
C LEU A 144 12.81 7.33 18.61
N ALA A 145 13.91 6.60 18.56
CA ALA A 145 15.15 6.95 19.27
C ALA A 145 14.93 7.26 20.76
N GLY A 146 14.01 6.54 21.43
CA GLY A 146 13.68 6.73 22.84
C GLY A 146 12.68 7.85 23.14
N VAL A 147 12.19 8.57 22.13
CA VAL A 147 11.19 9.63 22.29
C VAL A 147 9.80 9.10 21.95
N PRO A 148 8.81 9.21 22.87
CA PRO A 148 7.44 8.83 22.59
C PRO A 148 6.84 9.77 21.53
N THR A 149 6.44 9.22 20.39
CA THR A 149 5.85 9.96 19.28
C THR A 149 4.49 9.34 18.93
N ASN A 150 3.45 10.16 18.82
CA ASN A 150 2.19 9.70 18.24
C ASN A 150 2.39 9.49 16.76
N SER A 151 2.18 8.27 16.26
CA SER A 151 2.27 7.97 14.85
C SER A 151 0.96 7.41 14.31
N VAL A 152 0.62 7.81 13.08
CA VAL A 152 -0.44 7.17 12.32
C VAL A 152 0.14 5.90 11.71
N GLY A 153 -0.43 4.76 12.08
CA GLY A 153 -0.04 3.46 11.58
C GLY A 153 -1.17 2.81 10.80
N ALA A 154 -0.82 2.02 9.79
CA ALA A 154 -1.72 1.13 9.07
C ALA A 154 -1.39 -0.33 9.42
N VAL A 155 -2.42 -1.15 9.55
CA VAL A 155 -2.30 -2.59 9.85
C VAL A 155 -3.00 -3.38 8.76
N VAL A 156 -2.24 -4.26 8.12
CA VAL A 156 -2.69 -5.27 7.16
C VAL A 156 -2.68 -6.61 7.90
N GLY A 157 -3.84 -7.11 8.27
CA GLY A 157 -3.99 -8.32 9.06
C GLY A 157 -5.06 -9.25 8.48
N LYS A 158 -5.69 -10.04 9.34
CA LYS A 158 -6.69 -11.06 8.97
C LYS A 158 -7.89 -10.52 8.18
N GLY A 159 -8.29 -9.26 8.44
CA GLY A 159 -9.38 -8.58 7.72
C GLY A 159 -9.03 -8.09 6.34
N TRP A 160 -7.76 -8.12 5.95
CA TRP A 160 -7.32 -7.64 4.64
C TRP A 160 -7.70 -8.62 3.53
N HIS A 161 -8.35 -8.14 2.47
CA HIS A 161 -8.73 -8.91 1.28
C HIS A 161 -8.16 -8.32 -0.02
N GLY A 162 -7.29 -7.33 0.08
CA GLY A 162 -6.53 -6.84 -1.07
C GLY A 162 -5.48 -7.84 -1.54
N THR A 163 -5.05 -7.65 -2.77
CA THR A 163 -3.94 -8.36 -3.42
C THR A 163 -2.61 -7.66 -3.14
N ASP A 164 -1.50 -8.22 -3.63
CA ASP A 164 -0.19 -7.55 -3.53
C ASP A 164 -0.16 -6.25 -4.35
N GLU A 165 -0.87 -6.18 -5.49
CA GLU A 165 -0.99 -4.96 -6.29
C GLU A 165 -1.70 -3.83 -5.52
N ASP A 166 -2.65 -4.17 -4.65
CA ASP A 166 -3.34 -3.18 -3.83
C ASP A 166 -2.43 -2.51 -2.79
N LEU A 167 -1.24 -3.08 -2.52
CA LEU A 167 -0.23 -2.46 -1.65
C LEU A 167 0.35 -1.16 -2.25
N GLU A 168 0.14 -0.91 -3.54
CA GLU A 168 0.53 0.35 -4.18
C GLU A 168 -0.15 1.57 -3.53
N ILE A 169 -1.32 1.40 -2.89
CA ILE A 169 -2.03 2.47 -2.18
C ILE A 169 -1.17 3.13 -1.10
N PHE A 170 -0.29 2.37 -0.44
CA PHE A 170 0.56 2.93 0.62
C PHE A 170 1.56 3.98 0.12
N ALA A 171 1.91 3.96 -1.18
CA ALA A 171 2.76 4.98 -1.78
C ALA A 171 2.07 6.35 -1.86
N HIS A 172 0.73 6.39 -1.79
CA HIS A 172 -0.05 7.62 -1.81
C HIS A 172 -0.45 8.11 -0.40
N MET A 173 -0.14 7.35 0.65
CA MET A 173 -0.47 7.71 2.04
C MET A 173 0.68 8.51 2.68
N SER A 174 0.75 9.81 2.40
CA SER A 174 1.89 10.67 2.74
C SER A 174 2.16 10.79 4.25
N GLN A 175 1.12 10.64 5.09
CA GLN A 175 1.22 10.73 6.55
C GLN A 175 1.49 9.38 7.22
N LEU A 176 1.64 8.31 6.43
CA LEU A 176 1.86 6.97 6.99
C LEU A 176 3.29 6.83 7.49
N GLU A 177 3.45 6.74 8.82
CA GLU A 177 4.74 6.58 9.46
C GLU A 177 5.06 5.13 9.85
N ARG A 178 4.01 4.33 10.14
CA ARG A 178 4.13 2.93 10.53
C ARG A 178 3.22 2.04 9.70
N LEU A 179 3.78 0.94 9.21
CA LEU A 179 3.03 -0.10 8.48
C LEU A 179 3.31 -1.46 9.10
N SER A 180 2.26 -2.17 9.48
CA SER A 180 2.35 -3.48 10.12
C SER A 180 1.62 -4.52 9.28
N PHE A 181 2.31 -5.59 8.95
CA PHE A 181 1.74 -6.76 8.26
C PHE A 181 1.68 -7.93 9.22
N TYR A 182 0.50 -8.51 9.36
CA TYR A 182 0.24 -9.65 10.24
C TYR A 182 -0.26 -10.85 9.45
N GLY A 183 0.44 -11.98 9.65
CA GLY A 183 0.05 -13.28 9.11
C GLY A 183 0.65 -13.63 7.75
N PRO A 184 0.39 -14.87 7.27
CA PRO A 184 1.14 -15.52 6.18
C PRO A 184 0.69 -15.11 4.77
N ARG A 185 -0.23 -14.16 4.63
CA ARG A 185 -0.73 -13.71 3.31
C ARG A 185 0.27 -12.88 2.54
N VAL A 186 1.19 -12.23 3.24
CA VAL A 186 2.20 -11.34 2.65
C VAL A 186 3.50 -12.13 2.46
N ASP A 187 3.96 -12.20 1.23
CA ASP A 187 5.17 -12.92 0.82
C ASP A 187 6.10 -12.06 -0.06
N ASP A 188 7.01 -12.68 -0.80
CA ASP A 188 7.99 -11.97 -1.63
C ASP A 188 7.38 -11.15 -2.78
N GLN A 189 6.12 -11.39 -3.16
CA GLN A 189 5.43 -10.60 -4.18
C GLN A 189 5.14 -9.18 -3.69
N ALA A 190 5.03 -8.98 -2.38
CA ALA A 190 4.87 -7.65 -1.78
C ALA A 190 6.16 -6.80 -1.81
N VAL A 191 7.34 -7.42 -1.90
CA VAL A 191 8.64 -6.74 -1.79
C VAL A 191 8.80 -5.56 -2.76
N PRO A 192 8.42 -5.64 -4.06
CA PRO A 192 8.53 -4.52 -4.99
C PRO A 192 7.72 -3.28 -4.57
N TYR A 193 6.59 -3.46 -3.88
CA TYR A 193 5.76 -2.36 -3.38
C TYR A 193 6.36 -1.79 -2.10
N LEU A 194 6.76 -2.65 -1.15
CA LEU A 194 7.33 -2.23 0.12
C LEU A 194 8.62 -1.43 -0.03
N THR A 195 9.48 -1.78 -1.00
CA THR A 195 10.75 -1.07 -1.25
C THR A 195 10.57 0.37 -1.71
N ARG A 196 9.37 0.79 -2.11
CA ARG A 196 9.06 2.17 -2.53
C ARG A 196 8.63 3.08 -1.37
N LEU A 197 8.34 2.52 -0.20
CA LEU A 197 7.77 3.25 0.93
C LEU A 197 8.84 3.98 1.77
N THR A 198 9.63 4.82 1.12
CA THR A 198 10.80 5.49 1.71
C THR A 198 10.45 6.48 2.82
N GLY A 199 9.19 6.89 2.95
CA GLY A 199 8.69 7.78 4.00
C GLY A 199 8.36 7.08 5.34
N LEU A 200 8.34 5.74 5.37
CA LEU A 200 8.04 4.99 6.60
C LEU A 200 9.15 5.17 7.64
N LYS A 201 8.75 5.36 8.89
CA LYS A 201 9.63 5.32 10.06
C LYS A 201 9.75 3.90 10.63
N ARG A 202 8.66 3.11 10.54
CA ARG A 202 8.63 1.74 11.06
C ARG A 202 7.84 0.80 10.15
N LEU A 203 8.43 -0.37 9.88
CA LEU A 203 7.80 -1.48 9.16
C LEU A 203 7.86 -2.74 10.05
N GLU A 204 6.69 -3.32 10.33
CA GLU A 204 6.54 -4.53 11.13
C GLU A 204 6.03 -5.68 10.27
N LEU A 205 6.77 -6.79 10.25
CA LEU A 205 6.50 -7.97 9.44
C LEU A 205 6.37 -9.18 10.37
N TYR A 206 5.15 -9.44 10.86
CA TYR A 206 4.88 -10.46 11.87
C TYR A 206 4.14 -11.66 11.28
N GLY A 207 4.76 -12.82 11.30
CA GLY A 207 4.20 -14.06 10.74
C GLY A 207 4.07 -14.06 9.22
N THR A 208 4.73 -13.13 8.52
CA THR A 208 4.73 -13.05 7.05
C THR A 208 5.59 -14.14 6.43
N LYS A 209 5.37 -14.43 5.14
CA LYS A 209 6.15 -15.39 4.34
C LYS A 209 7.25 -14.73 3.50
N ILE A 210 7.59 -13.46 3.78
CA ILE A 210 8.71 -12.80 3.09
C ILE A 210 10.01 -13.53 3.43
N SER A 211 10.76 -13.92 2.41
CA SER A 211 12.03 -14.62 2.56
C SER A 211 13.13 -13.73 3.17
N ASP A 212 14.23 -14.34 3.62
CA ASP A 212 15.40 -13.57 4.09
C ASP A 212 15.99 -12.69 2.98
N GLU A 213 15.91 -13.13 1.73
CA GLU A 213 16.31 -12.32 0.58
C GLU A 213 15.37 -11.13 0.40
N GLY A 214 14.06 -11.33 0.49
CA GLY A 214 13.05 -10.26 0.47
C GLY A 214 13.29 -9.22 1.57
N ILE A 215 13.55 -9.69 2.81
CA ILE A 215 13.88 -8.81 3.94
C ILE A 215 15.14 -7.99 3.66
N ARG A 216 16.23 -8.62 3.16
CA ARG A 216 17.46 -7.89 2.79
C ARG A 216 17.19 -6.82 1.72
N ARG A 217 16.36 -7.11 0.72
CA ARG A 217 15.99 -6.12 -0.31
C ARG A 217 15.25 -4.94 0.28
N ILE A 218 14.30 -5.17 1.18
CA ILE A 218 13.56 -4.12 1.87
C ILE A 218 14.51 -3.27 2.74
N GLN A 219 15.38 -3.89 3.53
CA GLN A 219 16.37 -3.22 4.37
C GLN A 219 17.33 -2.32 3.56
N ASN A 220 17.76 -2.80 2.40
CA ASN A 220 18.63 -2.03 1.52
C ASN A 220 17.95 -0.81 0.89
N ALA A 221 16.64 -0.92 0.59
CA ALA A 221 15.85 0.16 0.03
C ALA A 221 15.41 1.18 1.10
N LEU A 222 15.04 0.70 2.29
CA LEU A 222 14.45 1.49 3.37
C LEU A 222 15.47 1.73 4.51
N ARG A 223 16.60 2.34 4.21
CA ARG A 223 17.73 2.49 5.17
C ARG A 223 17.40 3.33 6.41
N SER A 224 16.42 4.20 6.32
CA SER A 224 15.98 5.08 7.42
C SER A 224 14.80 4.52 8.20
N THR A 225 14.27 3.36 7.81
CA THR A 225 13.09 2.73 8.40
C THR A 225 13.53 1.68 9.40
N GLU A 226 12.98 1.70 10.61
CA GLU A 226 13.12 0.62 11.57
C GLU A 226 12.29 -0.58 11.10
N ILE A 227 12.94 -1.71 10.81
CA ILE A 227 12.26 -2.91 10.30
C ILE A 227 12.31 -3.98 11.37
N GLU A 228 11.13 -4.37 11.88
CA GLU A 228 10.97 -5.45 12.84
C GLU A 228 10.35 -6.67 12.17
N VAL A 229 11.05 -7.82 12.25
CA VAL A 229 10.59 -9.09 11.67
C VAL A 229 10.38 -10.09 12.79
N ARG A 230 9.18 -10.66 12.87
CA ARG A 230 8.86 -11.76 13.77
C ARG A 230 8.27 -12.91 12.96
N ARG A 231 8.96 -14.02 12.97
CA ARG A 231 8.52 -15.22 12.24
C ARG A 231 7.71 -16.15 13.15
N GLY A 232 6.96 -17.04 12.50
CA GLY A 232 6.15 -18.03 13.20
C GLY A 232 4.87 -17.45 13.83
N GLY A 233 4.24 -18.25 14.66
CA GLY A 233 3.05 -17.86 15.40
C GLY A 233 3.37 -17.12 16.70
N LEU A 234 2.33 -16.58 17.33
CA LEU A 234 2.42 -15.84 18.57
C LEU A 234 2.25 -16.77 19.78
N LEU A 235 3.27 -16.89 20.61
CA LEU A 235 3.20 -17.62 21.88
C LEU A 235 2.56 -16.77 22.99
N GLY A 236 2.84 -15.48 23.02
CA GLY A 236 2.27 -14.54 23.99
C GLY A 236 2.96 -14.53 25.35
N VAL A 237 4.27 -14.78 25.36
CA VAL A 237 5.11 -14.70 26.56
C VAL A 237 6.15 -13.59 26.43
N GLY A 238 6.57 -13.03 27.55
CA GLY A 238 7.71 -12.12 27.67
C GLY A 238 8.80 -12.72 28.55
N GLY A 239 10.05 -12.59 28.08
CA GLY A 239 11.25 -13.00 28.79
C GLY A 239 12.39 -12.02 28.57
N THR A 240 13.50 -12.22 29.26
CA THR A 240 14.70 -11.38 29.13
C THR A 240 15.71 -12.04 28.22
N LEU A 241 16.09 -11.38 27.11
CA LEU A 241 17.04 -11.91 26.13
C LEU A 241 18.44 -12.19 26.70
N ASN A 242 18.83 -11.51 27.77
CA ASN A 242 20.15 -11.65 28.39
C ASN A 242 20.16 -12.57 29.63
N ASN A 243 19.11 -13.35 29.84
CA ASN A 243 19.05 -14.30 30.93
C ASN A 243 19.69 -15.64 30.49
N PRO A 244 20.54 -16.28 31.32
CA PRO A 244 21.16 -17.57 31.00
C PRO A 244 20.18 -18.75 30.96
N ASN A 245 18.90 -18.51 31.19
CA ASN A 245 17.83 -19.50 31.01
C ASN A 245 16.59 -18.83 30.39
N CYS A 246 15.67 -19.64 29.86
CA CYS A 246 14.42 -19.17 29.27
C CYS A 246 13.34 -18.96 30.33
N LEU A 247 13.57 -18.00 31.23
CA LEU A 247 12.60 -17.61 32.28
C LEU A 247 11.45 -16.79 31.64
N ILE A 248 10.23 -17.24 31.87
CA ILE A 248 9.02 -16.50 31.48
C ILE A 248 8.69 -15.47 32.56
N ASN A 249 8.86 -14.20 32.23
CA ASN A 249 8.56 -13.08 33.15
C ASN A 249 7.08 -12.69 33.11
N THR A 250 6.48 -12.73 31.91
CA THR A 250 5.07 -12.35 31.71
C THR A 250 4.39 -13.31 30.74
N VAL A 251 3.10 -13.53 30.97
CA VAL A 251 2.21 -14.24 30.06
C VAL A 251 1.05 -13.31 29.75
N ARG A 252 0.80 -13.08 28.46
CA ARG A 252 -0.29 -12.22 28.00
C ARG A 252 -1.61 -12.93 28.24
N PRO A 253 -2.57 -12.33 28.99
CA PRO A 253 -3.89 -12.91 29.20
C PRO A 253 -4.59 -13.24 27.87
N GLY A 254 -5.19 -14.42 27.78
CA GLY A 254 -5.87 -14.91 26.60
C GLY A 254 -4.98 -15.38 25.47
N SER A 255 -3.65 -15.33 25.62
CA SER A 255 -2.69 -15.81 24.59
C SER A 255 -2.61 -17.33 24.53
N ALA A 256 -1.94 -17.84 23.49
CA ALA A 256 -1.63 -19.26 23.33
C ALA A 256 -0.98 -19.88 24.59
N ALA A 257 -0.01 -19.20 25.16
CA ALA A 257 0.67 -19.62 26.38
C ALA A 257 -0.27 -19.64 27.59
N ASP A 258 -1.09 -18.63 27.77
CA ASP A 258 -2.07 -18.55 28.87
C ASP A 258 -3.09 -19.68 28.78
N LYS A 259 -3.69 -19.89 27.60
CA LYS A 259 -4.62 -21.00 27.32
C LYS A 259 -4.00 -22.38 27.59
N ALA A 260 -2.70 -22.52 27.34
CA ALA A 260 -1.96 -23.77 27.58
C ALA A 260 -1.49 -23.94 29.02
N GLY A 261 -1.68 -22.93 29.89
CA GLY A 261 -1.31 -22.99 31.30
C GLY A 261 0.16 -22.69 31.60
N VAL A 262 0.86 -21.99 30.72
CA VAL A 262 2.17 -21.38 31.01
C VAL A 262 1.98 -20.27 32.06
N GLN A 263 2.89 -20.17 33.01
CA GLN A 263 2.80 -19.21 34.11
C GLN A 263 4.06 -18.34 34.20
N PRO A 264 3.93 -17.09 34.66
CA PRO A 264 5.10 -16.30 35.07
C PRO A 264 5.93 -17.08 36.10
N GLY A 265 7.24 -17.12 35.93
CA GLY A 265 8.17 -17.90 36.75
C GLY A 265 8.50 -19.28 36.17
N ASP A 266 7.82 -19.77 35.13
CA ASP A 266 8.24 -20.98 34.43
C ASP A 266 9.57 -20.76 33.72
N VAL A 267 10.40 -21.80 33.69
CA VAL A 267 11.60 -21.85 32.84
C VAL A 267 11.36 -22.85 31.73
N VAL A 268 11.32 -22.38 30.48
CA VAL A 268 11.20 -23.29 29.34
C VAL A 268 12.51 -24.02 29.13
N VAL A 269 12.51 -25.35 29.26
CA VAL A 269 13.70 -26.19 29.13
C VAL A 269 13.75 -26.99 27.83
N GLU A 270 12.57 -27.20 27.19
CA GLU A 270 12.46 -27.92 25.90
C GLU A 270 11.32 -27.36 25.06
N CYS A 271 11.53 -27.25 23.74
CA CYS A 271 10.50 -26.97 22.77
C CYS A 271 10.63 -27.92 21.57
N GLN A 272 9.55 -28.66 21.26
CA GLN A 272 9.53 -29.62 20.15
C GLN A 272 10.69 -30.63 20.18
N GLY A 273 11.03 -31.15 21.39
CA GLY A 273 12.13 -32.08 21.59
C GLY A 273 13.54 -31.47 21.54
N LYS A 274 13.64 -30.16 21.31
CA LYS A 274 14.91 -29.44 21.29
C LYS A 274 15.14 -28.73 22.63
N PRO A 275 16.37 -28.82 23.21
CA PRO A 275 16.66 -28.07 24.44
C PRO A 275 16.61 -26.57 24.20
N VAL A 276 16.07 -25.83 25.17
CA VAL A 276 15.96 -24.37 25.15
C VAL A 276 16.90 -23.82 26.20
N ALA A 277 17.98 -23.16 25.75
CA ALA A 277 18.98 -22.57 26.63
C ALA A 277 18.58 -21.19 27.13
N ASP A 278 17.95 -20.39 26.28
CA ASP A 278 17.55 -19.01 26.56
C ASP A 278 16.30 -18.61 25.78
N PHE A 279 15.83 -17.38 25.98
CA PHE A 279 14.63 -16.87 25.33
C PHE A 279 14.81 -16.71 23.82
N LYS A 280 16.04 -16.44 23.34
CA LYS A 280 16.33 -16.36 21.90
C LYS A 280 16.15 -17.72 21.23
N VAL A 281 16.69 -18.79 21.83
CA VAL A 281 16.53 -20.16 21.30
C VAL A 281 15.04 -20.53 21.22
N LEU A 282 14.23 -20.18 22.23
CA LEU A 282 12.78 -20.40 22.16
C LEU A 282 12.16 -19.69 20.98
N THR A 283 12.46 -18.41 20.79
CA THR A 283 11.91 -17.62 19.66
C THR A 283 12.38 -18.18 18.30
N ASP A 284 13.62 -18.59 18.17
CA ASP A 284 14.16 -19.18 16.94
C ASP A 284 13.47 -20.53 16.59
N ILE A 285 13.10 -21.34 17.61
CA ILE A 285 12.34 -22.56 17.40
C ILE A 285 10.90 -22.22 16.97
N ILE A 286 10.21 -21.34 17.70
CA ILE A 286 8.83 -20.94 17.41
C ILE A 286 8.71 -20.30 16.02
N ALA A 287 9.72 -19.60 15.55
CA ALA A 287 9.76 -18.99 14.22
C ALA A 287 9.48 -19.98 13.06
N ASN A 288 9.68 -21.27 13.29
CA ASN A 288 9.42 -22.31 12.27
C ASN A 288 7.98 -22.87 12.29
N TYR A 289 7.15 -22.43 13.23
CA TYR A 289 5.78 -22.92 13.41
C TYR A 289 4.80 -21.75 13.21
N PRO A 290 3.99 -21.74 12.14
CA PRO A 290 3.02 -20.67 11.91
C PRO A 290 1.92 -20.65 13.00
N GLY A 291 1.17 -19.57 13.04
CA GLY A 291 -0.04 -19.51 13.85
C GLY A 291 -1.03 -20.62 13.49
N GLY A 292 -1.67 -21.20 14.48
CA GLY A 292 -2.52 -22.39 14.35
C GLY A 292 -1.78 -23.72 14.58
N ASP A 293 -0.46 -23.76 14.47
CA ASP A 293 0.32 -24.96 14.77
C ASP A 293 0.39 -25.20 16.28
N THR A 294 0.40 -26.51 16.66
CA THR A 294 0.58 -26.92 18.05
C THR A 294 2.03 -27.32 18.30
N VAL A 295 2.65 -26.63 19.25
CA VAL A 295 4.01 -26.93 19.72
C VAL A 295 3.99 -27.54 21.10
N ARG A 296 4.91 -28.49 21.34
CA ARG A 296 5.12 -29.07 22.66
C ARG A 296 6.20 -28.29 23.40
N LEU A 297 5.85 -27.76 24.57
CA LEU A 297 6.79 -27.16 25.51
C LEU A 297 7.00 -28.07 26.73
N VAL A 298 8.19 -28.05 27.29
CA VAL A 298 8.42 -28.56 28.64
C VAL A 298 8.94 -27.39 29.47
N VAL A 299 8.19 -27.05 30.51
CA VAL A 299 8.59 -26.01 31.45
C VAL A 299 9.02 -26.65 32.78
N GLU A 300 9.96 -26.00 33.44
CA GLU A 300 10.31 -26.31 34.83
C GLU A 300 9.58 -25.32 35.77
N ARG A 301 8.74 -25.86 36.63
CA ARG A 301 7.93 -25.11 37.59
C ARG A 301 8.16 -25.68 38.99
N GLY A 302 8.77 -24.88 39.89
CA GLY A 302 9.09 -25.35 41.22
C GLY A 302 9.98 -26.61 41.27
N GLY A 303 10.89 -26.76 40.29
CA GLY A 303 11.78 -27.92 40.21
C GLY A 303 11.15 -29.16 39.54
N VAL A 304 9.89 -29.06 39.07
CA VAL A 304 9.19 -30.18 38.40
C VAL A 304 9.03 -29.86 36.89
N LYS A 305 9.30 -30.81 36.03
CA LYS A 305 9.08 -30.70 34.59
C LYS A 305 7.62 -30.93 34.24
N VAL A 306 6.98 -29.94 33.62
CA VAL A 306 5.58 -29.96 33.18
C VAL A 306 5.53 -29.89 31.66
N PRO A 307 5.06 -30.93 30.98
CA PRO A 307 4.83 -30.91 29.54
C PRO A 307 3.51 -30.17 29.24
N LEU A 308 3.56 -29.25 28.27
CA LEU A 308 2.43 -28.45 27.82
C LEU A 308 2.30 -28.55 26.28
N GLN A 309 1.06 -28.56 25.79
CA GLN A 309 0.79 -28.38 24.37
C GLN A 309 0.21 -27.02 24.13
N VAL A 310 0.83 -26.25 23.25
CA VAL A 310 0.47 -24.86 22.99
C VAL A 310 0.12 -24.70 21.53
N THR A 311 -1.10 -24.38 21.21
CA THR A 311 -1.49 -23.96 19.86
C THR A 311 -1.20 -22.49 19.71
N LEU A 312 -0.24 -22.15 18.84
CA LEU A 312 0.20 -20.78 18.63
C LEU A 312 -0.92 -19.93 18.09
N ASP A 313 -1.08 -18.71 18.61
CA ASP A 313 -2.03 -17.75 18.05
C ASP A 313 -1.47 -17.18 16.72
N GLU A 314 -2.37 -16.74 15.83
CA GLU A 314 -2.01 -15.91 14.69
C GLU A 314 -1.69 -14.49 15.16
N TRP A 315 -0.83 -13.78 14.43
CA TRP A 315 -0.62 -12.36 14.65
C TRP A 315 -1.87 -11.58 14.18
N GLU A 316 -2.35 -10.66 15.02
CA GLU A 316 -3.52 -9.80 14.75
C GLU A 316 -3.24 -8.33 14.99
#